data_714a3fc4e699bab154380376d0432a01
#
_entry.id   714a3fc4e699bab154380376d0432a01
#
_cell.length_a   1.000
_cell.length_b   1.000
_cell.length_c   1.000
_cell.angle_alpha   90.00
_cell.angle_beta   90.00
_cell.angle_gamma   90.00
#
_symmetry.space_group_name_H-M   'P 1'
#
loop_
_entity.id
_entity.type
_entity.pdbx_description
1 polymer ?
#
loop_
_entity_poly.entity_id
_entity_poly.type
_entity_poly.pdbx_seq_one_letter_code
_entity_poly.pdbx_strand_id
1 'polypeptide(L)'
;MIWTWKDRVQLVGIAVCVILALGSFVLETALPRLHGRIAPAVGPLTITGIYEGNSDYLSRVSGYAEKYNECPFVRVSWALGERGGRYAPANAKFLDRPEIRETGVQSWDRLMVDLEPSQIRNNSFGTVYHDCGWPWLVKTPFYDPPQP
;
A
#
# COMPACT_ATOMS: atom_id res chain seq x y z
N MET A 1 16.12 49.63 1.70
CA MET A 1 15.09 48.97 2.52
C MET A 1 15.80 48.26 3.67
N ILE A 2 15.78 48.78 4.91
CA ILE A 2 16.51 48.21 6.03
C ILE A 2 15.55 47.26 6.76
N TRP A 3 15.82 45.99 6.66
CA TRP A 3 15.05 44.92 7.32
C TRP A 3 15.26 45.04 8.84
N THR A 4 14.17 45.11 9.58
CA THR A 4 14.24 45.14 11.05
C THR A 4 14.58 43.75 11.59
N TRP A 5 15.07 43.67 12.83
CA TRP A 5 15.31 42.40 13.52
C TRP A 5 14.05 41.52 13.57
N LYS A 6 12.91 42.13 13.76
CA LYS A 6 11.58 41.40 13.76
C LYS A 6 11.28 40.73 12.45
N ASP A 7 11.56 41.42 11.32
CA ASP A 7 11.31 40.85 9.98
C ASP A 7 12.19 39.63 9.71
N ARG A 8 13.43 39.64 10.18
CA ARG A 8 14.38 38.52 10.06
C ARG A 8 13.92 37.30 10.87
N VAL A 9 13.49 37.50 12.12
CA VAL A 9 13.00 36.44 13.00
C VAL A 9 11.73 35.82 12.42
N GLN A 10 10.83 36.62 11.88
CA GLN A 10 9.61 36.15 11.27
C GLN A 10 9.88 35.31 10.01
N LEU A 11 10.81 35.74 9.15
CA LEU A 11 11.23 34.99 7.96
C LEU A 11 11.86 33.64 8.32
N VAL A 12 12.74 33.60 9.30
CA VAL A 12 13.34 32.34 9.78
C VAL A 12 12.27 31.41 10.31
N GLY A 13 11.31 31.93 11.09
CA GLY A 13 10.18 31.14 11.60
C GLY A 13 9.34 30.52 10.48
N ILE A 14 9.00 31.30 9.45
CA ILE A 14 8.26 30.80 8.26
C ILE A 14 9.08 29.74 7.53
N ALA A 15 10.37 29.98 7.30
CA ALA A 15 11.23 29.02 6.61
C ALA A 15 11.31 27.68 7.37
N VAL A 16 11.44 27.70 8.68
CA VAL A 16 11.45 26.49 9.52
C VAL A 16 10.11 25.75 9.41
N CYS A 17 8.98 26.44 9.50
CA CYS A 17 7.66 25.81 9.36
C CYS A 17 7.49 25.14 7.98
N VAL A 18 7.93 25.80 6.91
CA VAL A 18 7.86 25.24 5.56
C VAL A 18 8.74 23.99 5.43
N ILE A 19 9.96 24.02 5.93
CA ILE A 19 10.87 22.87 5.92
C ILE A 19 10.27 21.68 6.69
N LEU A 20 9.70 21.93 7.87
CA LEU A 20 9.06 20.89 8.67
C LEU A 20 7.83 20.30 7.96
N ALA A 21 6.99 21.14 7.35
CA ALA A 21 5.82 20.69 6.61
C ALA A 21 6.21 19.86 5.38
N LEU A 22 7.19 20.30 4.61
CA LEU A 22 7.71 19.55 3.45
C LEU A 22 8.37 18.24 3.89
N GLY A 23 9.15 18.26 4.97
CA GLY A 23 9.78 17.07 5.54
C GLY A 23 8.74 16.02 5.97
N SER A 24 7.69 16.44 6.67
CA SER A 24 6.59 15.56 7.08
C SER A 24 5.88 14.95 5.86
N PHE A 25 5.59 15.75 4.85
CA PHE A 25 4.97 15.27 3.62
C PHE A 25 5.82 14.20 2.91
N VAL A 26 7.13 14.39 2.81
CA VAL A 26 8.05 13.42 2.19
C VAL A 26 8.10 12.13 3.02
N LEU A 27 8.20 12.24 4.34
CA LEU A 27 8.23 11.07 5.23
C LEU A 27 6.95 10.24 5.14
N GLU A 28 5.79 10.88 5.07
CA GLU A 28 4.50 10.18 5.10
C GLU A 28 4.06 9.64 3.74
N THR A 29 4.49 10.24 2.63
CA THR A 29 3.95 9.91 1.31
C THR A 29 4.97 9.34 0.34
N ALA A 30 6.14 9.95 0.21
CA ALA A 30 7.13 9.58 -0.80
C ALA A 30 8.00 8.40 -0.36
N LEU A 31 8.58 8.47 0.84
CA LEU A 31 9.50 7.44 1.34
C LEU A 31 8.85 6.05 1.47
N PRO A 32 7.63 5.89 2.02
CA PRO A 32 6.98 4.57 2.08
C PRO A 32 6.77 3.92 0.71
N ARG A 33 6.45 4.73 -0.30
CA ARG A 33 6.24 4.24 -1.67
C ARG A 33 7.55 3.86 -2.34
N LEU A 34 8.57 4.70 -2.18
CA LEU A 34 9.90 4.46 -2.73
C LEU A 34 10.52 3.20 -2.10
N HIS A 35 10.45 3.10 -0.77
CA HIS A 35 10.95 1.93 -0.04
C HIS A 35 10.27 0.65 -0.51
N GLY A 36 8.95 0.61 -0.62
CA GLY A 36 8.22 -0.57 -1.09
C GLY A 36 8.50 -0.97 -2.54
N ARG A 37 9.09 -0.07 -3.35
CA ARG A 37 9.55 -0.38 -4.71
C ARG A 37 10.98 -0.89 -4.77
N ILE A 38 11.87 -0.34 -3.94
CA ILE A 38 13.30 -0.70 -3.92
C ILE A 38 13.54 -1.96 -3.08
N ALA A 39 12.86 -2.06 -1.95
CA ALA A 39 12.96 -3.18 -1.01
C ALA A 39 11.56 -3.64 -0.60
N PRO A 40 10.82 -4.30 -1.51
CA PRO A 40 9.49 -4.77 -1.22
C PRO A 40 9.51 -5.84 -0.13
N ALA A 41 8.53 -5.83 0.77
CA ALA A 41 8.37 -6.88 1.78
C ALA A 41 7.82 -8.18 1.19
N VAL A 42 7.07 -8.07 0.08
CA VAL A 42 6.46 -9.19 -0.64
C VAL A 42 6.47 -8.91 -2.14
N GLY A 43 6.56 -9.95 -2.95
CA GLY A 43 6.44 -9.89 -4.40
C GLY A 43 5.00 -9.69 -4.88
N PRO A 44 4.80 -9.60 -6.18
CA PRO A 44 3.48 -9.48 -6.77
C PRO A 44 2.65 -10.74 -6.52
N LEU A 45 1.34 -10.54 -6.29
CA LEU A 45 0.37 -11.62 -6.16
C LEU A 45 0.12 -12.27 -7.52
N THR A 46 0.36 -13.57 -7.60
CA THR A 46 -0.13 -14.40 -8.69
C THR A 46 -1.49 -14.97 -8.30
N ILE A 47 -2.54 -14.52 -8.95
CA ILE A 47 -3.90 -15.01 -8.71
C ILE A 47 -4.07 -16.37 -9.39
N THR A 48 -4.47 -17.37 -8.62
CA THR A 48 -4.78 -18.72 -9.11
C THR A 48 -6.29 -18.95 -9.30
N GLY A 49 -7.12 -18.19 -8.59
CA GLY A 49 -8.57 -18.27 -8.73
C GLY A 49 -9.27 -17.04 -8.16
N ILE A 50 -10.39 -16.68 -8.78
CA ILE A 50 -11.33 -15.69 -8.28
C ILE A 50 -12.70 -16.34 -8.26
N TYR A 51 -13.31 -16.41 -7.10
CA TYR A 51 -14.57 -17.09 -6.82
C TYR A 51 -15.58 -16.07 -6.29
N GLU A 52 -16.86 -16.43 -6.34
CA GLU A 52 -17.89 -15.66 -5.64
C GLU A 52 -17.60 -15.58 -4.14
N GLY A 53 -17.82 -14.41 -3.58
CA GLY A 53 -17.58 -14.12 -2.18
C GLY A 53 -18.74 -14.56 -1.28
N ASN A 54 -19.00 -13.76 -0.27
CA ASN A 54 -20.11 -13.95 0.69
C ASN A 54 -20.98 -12.68 0.74
N SER A 55 -21.86 -12.58 1.73
CA SER A 55 -22.74 -11.41 1.93
C SER A 55 -21.99 -10.08 2.08
N ASP A 56 -20.75 -10.09 2.57
CA ASP A 56 -19.99 -8.91 2.93
C ASP A 56 -18.93 -8.52 1.89
N TYR A 57 -18.58 -9.46 1.02
CA TYR A 57 -17.56 -9.29 -0.02
C TYR A 57 -17.97 -9.98 -1.32
N LEU A 58 -17.86 -9.29 -2.44
CA LEU A 58 -18.29 -9.81 -3.75
C LEU A 58 -17.39 -10.93 -4.29
N SER A 59 -16.11 -10.93 -3.93
CA SER A 59 -15.16 -11.94 -4.42
C SER A 59 -14.25 -12.48 -3.34
N ARG A 60 -13.90 -13.77 -3.51
CA ARG A 60 -12.81 -14.45 -2.82
C ARG A 60 -11.69 -14.73 -3.80
N VAL A 61 -10.50 -14.27 -3.47
CA VAL A 61 -9.30 -14.40 -4.30
C VAL A 61 -8.35 -15.40 -3.67
N SER A 62 -7.90 -16.37 -4.45
CA SER A 62 -6.83 -17.30 -4.10
C SER A 62 -5.60 -17.01 -4.93
N GLY A 63 -4.43 -17.20 -4.35
CA GLY A 63 -3.18 -16.94 -5.05
C GLY A 63 -1.97 -17.22 -4.18
N TYR A 64 -0.81 -16.85 -4.71
CA TYR A 64 0.45 -16.93 -4.00
C TYR A 64 1.33 -15.72 -4.33
N ALA A 65 2.23 -15.41 -3.42
CA ALA A 65 3.31 -14.45 -3.64
C ALA A 65 4.54 -14.86 -2.81
N GLU A 66 5.69 -14.37 -3.19
CA GLU A 66 6.91 -14.60 -2.46
C GLU A 66 7.11 -13.51 -1.40
N LYS A 67 7.31 -13.89 -0.15
CA LYS A 67 7.63 -12.99 0.93
C LYS A 67 9.15 -12.88 1.08
N TYR A 68 9.67 -11.67 0.99
CA TYR A 68 11.12 -11.42 1.01
C TYR A 68 11.67 -11.11 2.40
N ASN A 69 10.84 -10.55 3.28
CA ASN A 69 11.25 -10.11 4.61
C ASN A 69 10.22 -10.52 5.67
N GLU A 70 10.67 -10.80 6.88
CA GLU A 70 9.84 -11.20 8.03
C GLU A 70 9.08 -10.03 8.68
N CYS A 71 8.84 -8.96 7.95
CA CYS A 71 8.07 -7.84 8.45
C CYS A 71 6.63 -8.27 8.77
N PRO A 72 6.07 -7.90 9.93
CA PRO A 72 4.66 -8.11 10.23
C PRO A 72 3.74 -7.50 9.18
N PHE A 73 2.71 -8.25 8.79
CA PHE A 73 1.65 -7.74 7.94
C PHE A 73 0.71 -6.85 8.76
N VAL A 74 0.38 -5.69 8.23
CA VAL A 74 -0.52 -4.73 8.89
C VAL A 74 -1.89 -4.74 8.22
N ARG A 75 -1.95 -4.55 6.91
CA ARG A 75 -3.21 -4.52 6.16
C ARG A 75 -3.00 -4.70 4.66
N VAL A 76 -4.07 -5.05 3.98
CA VAL A 76 -4.21 -4.95 2.53
C VAL A 76 -5.17 -3.80 2.22
N SER A 77 -4.91 -3.07 1.14
CA SER A 77 -5.87 -2.15 0.53
C SER A 77 -6.07 -2.55 -0.92
N TRP A 78 -7.29 -2.42 -1.39
CA TRP A 78 -7.66 -2.69 -2.78
C TRP A 78 -8.39 -1.49 -3.35
N ALA A 79 -8.30 -1.29 -4.66
CA ALA A 79 -9.00 -0.21 -5.33
C ALA A 79 -9.39 -0.61 -6.75
N LEU A 80 -10.53 -0.09 -7.19
CA LEU A 80 -10.98 -0.12 -8.57
C LEU A 80 -10.40 1.08 -9.32
N GLY A 81 -9.79 0.88 -10.47
CA GLY A 81 -9.16 1.93 -11.27
C GLY A 81 -7.67 1.72 -11.45
N GLU A 82 -6.96 2.75 -11.83
CA GLU A 82 -5.53 2.71 -12.16
C GLU A 82 -4.65 3.24 -11.04
N ARG A 83 -3.53 2.55 -10.78
CA ARG A 83 -2.52 2.98 -9.84
C ARG A 83 -1.86 4.28 -10.30
N GLY A 84 -2.02 5.36 -9.51
CA GLY A 84 -1.52 6.69 -9.87
C GLY A 84 -2.48 7.54 -10.68
N GLY A 85 -3.61 6.98 -11.13
CA GLY A 85 -4.71 7.66 -11.81
C GLY A 85 -5.92 7.89 -10.89
N ARG A 86 -7.12 7.88 -11.48
CA ARG A 86 -8.38 7.91 -10.72
C ARG A 86 -8.71 6.51 -10.22
N TYR A 87 -9.06 6.40 -8.96
CA TYR A 87 -9.46 5.12 -8.36
C TYR A 87 -10.53 5.32 -7.28
N ALA A 88 -11.30 4.28 -7.04
CA ALA A 88 -12.22 4.17 -5.92
C ALA A 88 -11.72 3.10 -4.95
N PRO A 89 -11.60 3.37 -3.65
CA PRO A 89 -11.20 2.35 -2.68
C PRO A 89 -12.26 1.25 -2.58
N ALA A 90 -11.80 0.02 -2.44
CA ALA A 90 -12.63 -1.15 -2.18
C ALA A 90 -12.17 -1.83 -0.89
N ASN A 91 -13.13 -2.42 -0.16
CA ASN A 91 -12.80 -3.18 1.04
C ASN A 91 -12.05 -4.45 0.66
N ALA A 92 -10.98 -4.75 1.38
CA ALA A 92 -10.26 -6.01 1.23
C ALA A 92 -9.72 -6.49 2.56
N LYS A 93 -9.72 -7.82 2.76
CA LYS A 93 -9.27 -8.43 4.01
C LYS A 93 -8.78 -9.85 3.78
N PHE A 94 -7.64 -10.20 4.35
CA PHE A 94 -7.26 -11.59 4.53
C PHE A 94 -8.03 -12.19 5.72
N LEU A 95 -8.74 -13.29 5.50
CA LEU A 95 -9.37 -14.04 6.58
C LEU A 95 -8.39 -15.03 7.23
N ASP A 96 -7.37 -15.45 6.49
CA ASP A 96 -6.31 -16.29 7.01
C ASP A 96 -5.32 -15.41 7.77
N ARG A 97 -5.29 -15.58 9.08
CA ARG A 97 -4.35 -14.85 9.94
C ARG A 97 -3.08 -15.67 10.17
N PRO A 98 -1.95 -15.29 9.62
CA PRO A 98 -0.86 -14.99 10.52
C PRO A 98 -0.33 -13.57 10.29
N GLU A 99 -0.18 -12.83 11.37
CA GLU A 99 0.41 -11.49 11.40
C GLU A 99 1.87 -11.53 10.95
N ILE A 100 2.55 -12.61 11.23
CA ILE A 100 3.93 -12.86 10.81
C ILE A 100 3.97 -14.15 10.00
N ARG A 101 4.45 -14.06 8.76
CA ARG A 101 4.73 -15.21 7.90
C ARG A 101 6.23 -15.29 7.68
N GLU A 102 6.76 -16.49 7.59
CA GLU A 102 8.14 -16.74 7.21
C GLU A 102 8.43 -16.25 5.78
N THR A 103 9.69 -16.05 5.44
CA THR A 103 10.11 -15.75 4.07
C THR A 103 9.87 -16.95 3.14
N GLY A 104 9.74 -16.67 1.84
CA GLY A 104 9.47 -17.68 0.82
C GLY A 104 8.06 -17.58 0.23
N VAL A 105 7.70 -18.59 -0.56
CA VAL A 105 6.40 -18.63 -1.26
C VAL A 105 5.29 -18.88 -0.26
N GLN A 106 4.34 -17.95 -0.23
CA GLN A 106 3.16 -17.98 0.62
C GLN A 106 1.90 -18.07 -0.23
N SER A 107 0.99 -18.98 0.10
CA SER A 107 -0.31 -19.11 -0.56
C SER A 107 -1.43 -18.51 0.31
N TRP A 108 -2.45 -17.98 -0.33
CA TRP A 108 -3.65 -17.45 0.29
C TRP A 108 -4.89 -17.98 -0.43
N ASP A 109 -5.86 -18.45 0.36
CA ASP A 109 -7.13 -18.96 -0.15
C ASP A 109 -8.30 -18.03 0.13
N ARG A 110 -8.11 -17.06 1.04
CA ARG A 110 -9.20 -16.25 1.60
C ARG A 110 -8.88 -14.77 1.65
N LEU A 111 -8.38 -14.24 0.54
CA LEU A 111 -8.38 -12.79 0.35
C LEU A 111 -9.77 -12.39 -0.14
N MET A 112 -10.54 -11.74 0.71
CA MET A 112 -11.86 -11.22 0.40
C MET A 112 -11.73 -9.82 -0.16
N VAL A 113 -12.43 -9.54 -1.26
CA VAL A 113 -12.42 -8.23 -1.94
C VAL A 113 -13.84 -7.85 -2.32
N ASP A 114 -14.21 -6.60 -2.02
CA ASP A 114 -15.53 -6.05 -2.33
C ASP A 114 -15.56 -5.46 -3.76
N LEU A 115 -15.22 -6.29 -4.72
CA LEU A 115 -15.28 -6.03 -6.16
C LEU A 115 -15.73 -7.30 -6.88
N GLU A 116 -16.40 -7.13 -8.01
CA GLU A 116 -16.75 -8.26 -8.88
C GLU A 116 -15.50 -8.91 -9.49
N PRO A 117 -15.56 -10.23 -9.82
CA PRO A 117 -14.44 -10.94 -10.43
C PRO A 117 -13.90 -10.29 -11.71
N SER A 118 -14.76 -9.71 -12.52
CA SER A 118 -14.41 -8.98 -13.75
C SER A 118 -13.64 -7.70 -13.47
N GLN A 119 -14.04 -6.96 -12.44
CA GLN A 119 -13.37 -5.73 -12.01
C GLN A 119 -11.97 -6.02 -11.45
N ILE A 120 -11.83 -7.09 -10.67
CA ILE A 120 -10.52 -7.51 -10.15
C ILE A 120 -9.57 -7.82 -11.30
N ARG A 121 -10.01 -8.55 -12.33
CA ARG A 121 -9.16 -8.97 -13.45
C ARG A 121 -8.73 -7.83 -14.36
N ASN A 122 -9.59 -6.84 -14.55
CA ASN A 122 -9.42 -5.89 -15.67
C ASN A 122 -9.01 -4.49 -15.21
N ASN A 123 -9.44 -4.04 -14.04
CA ASN A 123 -9.31 -2.64 -13.66
C ASN A 123 -9.26 -2.47 -12.14
N SER A 124 -8.35 -3.15 -11.48
CA SER A 124 -8.14 -2.97 -10.04
C SER A 124 -6.68 -3.14 -9.66
N PHE A 125 -6.31 -2.65 -8.48
CA PHE A 125 -4.97 -2.87 -7.96
C PHE A 125 -4.99 -3.08 -6.45
N GLY A 126 -4.04 -3.88 -5.97
CA GLY A 126 -3.84 -4.18 -4.56
C GLY A 126 -2.53 -3.63 -4.02
N THR A 127 -2.53 -3.21 -2.77
CA THR A 127 -1.33 -2.78 -2.04
C THR A 127 -1.34 -3.42 -0.66
N VAL A 128 -0.21 -3.97 -0.24
CA VAL A 128 -0.02 -4.48 1.12
C VAL A 128 0.89 -3.58 1.92
N TYR A 129 0.65 -3.54 3.21
CA TYR A 129 1.36 -2.72 4.17
C TYR A 129 2.01 -3.60 5.22
N HIS A 130 3.31 -3.43 5.41
CA HIS A 130 4.12 -4.15 6.39
C HIS A 130 4.81 -3.16 7.34
N ASP A 131 4.92 -3.56 8.60
CA ASP A 131 5.76 -2.89 9.58
C ASP A 131 7.14 -3.56 9.58
N CYS A 132 8.13 -2.88 9.04
CA CYS A 132 9.50 -3.37 8.97
C CYS A 132 10.43 -2.64 9.96
N GLY A 133 9.88 -2.05 11.02
CA GLY A 133 10.65 -1.30 12.03
C GLY A 133 11.10 0.08 11.58
N TRP A 134 10.61 0.59 10.46
CA TRP A 134 10.81 1.97 10.00
C TRP A 134 9.75 2.90 10.61
N PRO A 135 10.01 4.23 10.69
CA PRO A 135 9.00 5.18 11.15
C PRO A 135 7.75 5.26 10.27
N TRP A 136 7.70 4.49 9.19
CA TRP A 136 6.55 4.37 8.27
C TRP A 136 6.30 2.92 7.90
N LEU A 137 5.07 2.61 7.47
CA LEU A 137 4.74 1.31 6.90
C LEU A 137 5.29 1.19 5.47
N VAL A 138 5.92 0.07 5.17
CA VAL A 138 6.35 -0.26 3.81
C VAL A 138 5.12 -0.58 2.96
N LYS A 139 4.93 0.17 1.87
CA LYS A 139 3.79 0.04 0.93
C LYS A 139 4.24 -0.68 -0.32
N THR A 140 3.95 -1.96 -0.41
CA THR A 140 4.35 -2.78 -1.56
C THR A 140 3.19 -2.94 -2.53
N PRO A 141 3.36 -2.62 -3.83
CA PRO A 141 2.42 -3.02 -4.87
C PRO A 141 2.28 -4.55 -4.85
N PHE A 142 1.06 -5.03 -4.64
CA PHE A 142 0.80 -6.46 -4.45
C PHE A 142 0.12 -7.09 -5.65
N TYR A 143 -0.79 -6.35 -6.27
CA TYR A 143 -1.49 -6.77 -7.48
C TYR A 143 -1.70 -5.60 -8.42
N ASP A 144 -1.42 -5.82 -9.68
CA ASP A 144 -1.85 -5.01 -10.82
C ASP A 144 -2.31 -5.99 -11.90
N PRO A 145 -3.42 -5.74 -12.61
CA PRO A 145 -3.88 -6.62 -13.65
C PRO A 145 -2.87 -6.67 -14.79
N PRO A 146 -2.78 -7.79 -15.53
CA PRO A 146 -1.97 -7.86 -16.74
C PRO A 146 -2.37 -6.72 -17.68
N GLN A 147 -1.40 -5.95 -18.12
CA GLN A 147 -1.63 -4.95 -19.18
C GLN A 147 -1.95 -5.70 -20.49
N PRO A 148 -2.94 -5.24 -21.28
CA PRO A 148 -3.30 -5.85 -22.54
C PRO A 148 -2.18 -5.78 -23.58
#